data_5f11cbd4e567fe6734b0b7f1bda6272d
#
_entry.id   5f11cbd4e567fe6734b0b7f1bda6272d
#
_cell.length_a   1.000
_cell.length_b   1.000
_cell.length_c   1.000
_cell.angle_alpha   90.00
_cell.angle_beta   90.00
_cell.angle_gamma   90.00
#
_symmetry.space_group_name_H-M   'P 1'
#
loop_
_entity.id
_entity.type
_entity.pdbx_description
1 polymer ?
#
loop_
_entity_poly.entity_id
_entity_poly.type
_entity_poly.pdbx_seq_one_letter_code
_entity_poly.pdbx_strand_id
1 'polypeptide(L)'
;MHATRQAKRQEAPATLVERWRAEAAEHDVDVPELLRGVLGRARHAPHGPTASGESVAEATTDEAMVAGVFDRLAGPQGLTAQASTFARPEVIAALGDQLAGVDRGELEGLADRFLEERAVSVVADRTLGERRWSTPELLAVEQRLVARALERRGEQTGVCSPEAVRAALAEHPTVGEDQAGMVRDLTLSSDGVRVVVGK
;
A
#
# COMPACT_ATOMS: atom_id res chain seq x y z
N MET A 1 -36.06 6.81 8.11
CA MET A 1 -35.79 7.29 6.72
C MET A 1 -34.28 7.36 6.55
N HIS A 2 -33.68 6.46 5.78
CA HIS A 2 -32.27 6.53 5.47
C HIS A 2 -32.08 7.50 4.31
N ALA A 3 -31.31 8.58 4.53
CA ALA A 3 -30.94 9.51 3.48
C ALA A 3 -30.05 8.77 2.48
N THR A 4 -30.55 8.58 1.28
CA THR A 4 -29.82 7.96 0.18
C THR A 4 -28.65 8.87 -0.20
N ARG A 5 -27.43 8.39 -0.09
CA ARG A 5 -26.21 9.11 -0.48
C ARG A 5 -26.32 9.51 -1.96
N GLN A 6 -26.24 10.80 -2.24
CA GLN A 6 -26.26 11.28 -3.62
C GLN A 6 -25.14 10.63 -4.43
N ALA A 7 -25.46 10.27 -5.68
CA ALA A 7 -24.47 9.67 -6.59
C ALA A 7 -23.28 10.64 -6.80
N LYS A 8 -22.04 10.11 -6.75
CA LYS A 8 -20.83 10.89 -7.05
C LYS A 8 -20.95 11.45 -8.48
N ARG A 9 -21.07 12.76 -8.61
CA ARG A 9 -20.90 13.43 -9.90
C ARG A 9 -19.40 13.45 -10.25
N GLN A 10 -19.07 12.94 -11.44
CA GLN A 10 -17.73 13.13 -12.02
C GLN A 10 -17.70 14.53 -12.62
N GLU A 11 -17.09 15.47 -11.94
CA GLU A 11 -16.83 16.83 -12.44
C GLU A 11 -15.37 16.93 -12.89
N ALA A 12 -15.11 17.74 -13.91
CA ALA A 12 -13.73 18.01 -14.33
C ALA A 12 -12.96 18.69 -13.18
N PRO A 13 -11.67 18.37 -12.97
CA PRO A 13 -10.87 18.92 -11.86
C PRO A 13 -10.86 20.46 -11.81
N ALA A 14 -10.85 21.13 -12.96
CA ALA A 14 -10.89 22.58 -13.02
C ALA A 14 -12.20 23.16 -12.46
N THR A 15 -13.35 22.59 -12.83
CA THR A 15 -14.67 23.01 -12.35
C THR A 15 -14.83 22.76 -10.83
N LEU A 16 -14.22 21.67 -10.34
CA LEU A 16 -14.21 21.35 -8.91
C LEU A 16 -13.42 22.38 -8.10
N VAL A 17 -12.25 22.79 -8.61
CA VAL A 17 -11.40 23.80 -7.98
C VAL A 17 -12.09 25.17 -7.95
N GLU A 18 -12.77 25.58 -9.04
CA GLU A 18 -13.52 26.82 -9.09
C GLU A 18 -14.67 26.83 -8.09
N ARG A 19 -15.42 25.73 -7.99
CA ARG A 19 -16.49 25.59 -7.01
C ARG A 19 -15.98 25.68 -5.58
N TRP A 20 -14.90 24.99 -5.25
CA TRP A 20 -14.30 25.05 -3.91
C TRP A 20 -13.79 26.43 -3.54
N ARG A 21 -13.25 27.20 -4.51
CA ARG A 21 -12.83 28.58 -4.29
C ARG A 21 -14.03 29.48 -4.00
N ALA A 22 -15.13 29.30 -4.74
CA ALA A 22 -16.35 30.04 -4.52
C ALA A 22 -16.96 29.74 -3.14
N GLU A 23 -17.02 28.46 -2.77
CA GLU A 23 -17.51 28.01 -1.45
C GLU A 23 -16.63 28.52 -0.31
N ALA A 24 -15.30 28.51 -0.47
CA ALA A 24 -14.38 29.07 0.50
C ALA A 24 -14.55 30.58 0.69
N ALA A 25 -14.82 31.31 -0.40
CA ALA A 25 -15.07 32.75 -0.36
C ALA A 25 -16.39 33.09 0.38
N GLU A 26 -17.43 32.24 0.30
CA GLU A 26 -18.66 32.38 1.09
C GLU A 26 -18.43 32.27 2.61
N HIS A 27 -17.31 31.64 3.00
CA HIS A 27 -16.90 31.47 4.40
C HIS A 27 -15.73 32.41 4.79
N ASP A 28 -15.48 33.48 4.05
CA ASP A 28 -14.38 34.43 4.24
C ASP A 28 -12.97 33.78 4.29
N VAL A 29 -12.78 32.66 3.57
CA VAL A 29 -11.50 31.95 3.49
C VAL A 29 -10.79 32.31 2.19
N ASP A 30 -9.68 33.06 2.29
CA ASP A 30 -8.75 33.28 1.18
C ASP A 30 -7.86 32.04 1.00
N VAL A 31 -8.23 31.17 0.05
CA VAL A 31 -7.52 29.93 -0.24
C VAL A 31 -6.06 30.14 -0.63
N PRO A 32 -5.69 31.13 -1.50
CA PRO A 32 -4.29 31.48 -1.78
C PRO A 32 -3.48 31.89 -0.55
N GLU A 33 -4.07 32.64 0.37
CA GLU A 33 -3.42 33.07 1.61
C GLU A 33 -3.27 31.91 2.57
N LEU A 34 -4.31 31.10 2.72
CA LEU A 34 -4.28 29.88 3.51
C LEU A 34 -3.16 28.93 3.04
N LEU A 35 -3.08 28.69 1.73
CA LEU A 35 -2.04 27.85 1.13
C LEU A 35 -0.65 28.43 1.35
N ARG A 36 -0.45 29.74 1.20
CA ARG A 36 0.83 30.39 1.52
C ARG A 36 1.19 30.26 2.99
N GLY A 37 0.21 30.38 3.87
CA GLY A 37 0.40 30.21 5.32
C GLY A 37 0.73 28.78 5.73
N VAL A 38 0.18 27.79 5.05
CA VAL A 38 0.42 26.37 5.36
C VAL A 38 1.68 25.84 4.69
N LEU A 39 1.89 26.15 3.41
CA LEU A 39 3.06 25.70 2.64
C LEU A 39 4.34 26.49 3.00
N GLY A 40 4.21 27.74 3.46
CA GLY A 40 5.34 28.55 3.95
C GLY A 40 5.76 28.28 5.39
N ARG A 41 4.98 27.50 6.14
CA ARG A 41 5.38 27.00 7.45
C ARG A 41 6.14 25.68 7.26
N ALA A 42 7.44 25.79 6.98
CA ALA A 42 8.35 24.73 7.41
C ALA A 42 8.04 24.47 8.89
N ARG A 43 7.78 23.22 9.27
CA ARG A 43 7.51 22.84 10.65
C ARG A 43 8.68 23.29 11.51
N HIS A 44 8.55 24.46 12.13
CA HIS A 44 9.45 24.88 13.18
C HIS A 44 9.16 23.98 14.39
N ALA A 45 10.06 23.06 14.64
CA ALA A 45 10.17 22.42 15.94
C ALA A 45 10.44 23.52 16.99
N PRO A 46 9.84 23.47 18.19
CA PRO A 46 10.08 24.47 19.23
C PRO A 46 11.44 24.17 19.89
N HIS A 47 12.48 24.86 19.47
CA HIS A 47 13.73 24.96 20.24
C HIS A 47 14.21 26.39 20.24
N GLY A 48 14.47 26.82 21.47
CA GLY A 48 14.87 28.11 21.97
C GLY A 48 16.09 28.77 21.33
N PRO A 49 16.58 29.88 21.93
CA PRO A 49 16.99 31.03 21.17
C PRO A 49 18.49 31.08 20.82
N THR A 50 18.74 31.85 19.74
CA THR A 50 20.00 32.53 19.37
C THR A 50 21.18 31.71 18.86
N ALA A 51 21.53 31.98 17.61
CA ALA A 51 22.74 32.73 17.25
C ALA A 51 22.87 32.88 15.72
N SER A 52 23.06 34.15 15.35
CA SER A 52 23.90 34.68 14.27
C SER A 52 24.24 33.80 13.06
N GLY A 53 23.73 34.23 11.88
CA GLY A 53 24.42 34.30 10.60
C GLY A 53 25.49 33.24 10.31
N GLU A 54 25.05 32.14 9.72
CA GLU A 54 25.93 31.33 8.90
C GLU A 54 25.16 30.82 7.70
N SER A 55 25.78 31.01 6.55
CA SER A 55 25.52 30.47 5.23
C SER A 55 24.65 29.25 5.25
N VAL A 56 23.56 29.25 4.45
CA VAL A 56 22.84 28.03 4.05
C VAL A 56 23.84 27.17 3.28
N ALA A 57 24.61 26.36 4.03
CA ALA A 57 25.32 25.24 3.46
C ALA A 57 24.25 24.31 2.90
N GLU A 58 24.32 24.02 1.61
CA GLU A 58 23.62 22.91 1.00
C GLU A 58 23.87 21.68 1.89
N ALA A 59 22.86 21.30 2.65
CA ALA A 59 22.88 20.08 3.42
C ALA A 59 22.80 18.94 2.41
N THR A 60 23.94 18.52 1.91
CA THR A 60 24.08 17.26 1.19
C THR A 60 23.53 16.18 2.11
N THR A 61 22.40 15.61 1.76
CA THR A 61 21.78 14.53 2.52
C THR A 61 22.81 13.42 2.66
N ASP A 62 23.16 13.08 3.91
CA ASP A 62 24.22 12.11 4.17
C ASP A 62 23.87 10.77 3.51
N GLU A 63 24.72 10.29 2.63
CA GLU A 63 24.54 9.06 1.87
C GLU A 63 24.28 7.86 2.78
N ALA A 64 24.92 7.80 3.94
CA ALA A 64 24.70 6.74 4.94
C ALA A 64 23.28 6.84 5.56
N MET A 65 22.77 8.06 5.76
CA MET A 65 21.39 8.28 6.21
C MET A 65 20.40 7.82 5.15
N VAL A 66 20.60 8.19 3.89
CA VAL A 66 19.75 7.77 2.76
C VAL A 66 19.72 6.25 2.63
N ALA A 67 20.87 5.61 2.67
CA ALA A 67 20.97 4.14 2.61
C ALA A 67 20.18 3.48 3.75
N GLY A 68 20.30 4.00 4.97
CA GLY A 68 19.55 3.51 6.13
C GLY A 68 18.03 3.71 5.99
N VAL A 69 17.58 4.81 5.35
CA VAL A 69 16.16 5.02 5.03
C VAL A 69 15.71 4.02 3.97
N PHE A 70 16.47 3.81 2.93
CA PHE A 70 16.17 2.84 1.87
C PHE A 70 16.03 1.42 2.42
N ASP A 71 16.93 1.01 3.30
CA ASP A 71 16.86 -0.32 3.94
C ASP A 71 15.60 -0.49 4.80
N ARG A 72 15.19 0.56 5.53
CA ARG A 72 13.93 0.52 6.29
C ARG A 72 12.70 0.45 5.38
N LEU A 73 12.65 1.24 4.31
CA LEU A 73 11.53 1.27 3.37
C LEU A 73 11.41 -0.03 2.56
N ALA A 74 12.53 -0.68 2.23
CA ALA A 74 12.57 -1.97 1.55
C ALA A 74 12.29 -3.15 2.50
N GLY A 75 12.47 -2.96 3.80
CA GLY A 75 12.31 -4.00 4.81
C GLY A 75 10.85 -4.42 5.07
N PRO A 76 10.65 -5.44 5.91
CA PRO A 76 9.33 -6.05 6.13
C PRO A 76 8.32 -5.13 6.83
N GLN A 77 8.78 -4.06 7.49
CA GLN A 77 7.94 -3.02 8.11
C GLN A 77 7.88 -1.74 7.26
N GLY A 78 8.39 -1.77 6.04
CA GLY A 78 8.43 -0.65 5.10
C GLY A 78 7.21 -0.59 4.18
N LEU A 79 7.45 -0.28 2.91
CA LEU A 79 6.42 -0.05 1.89
C LEU A 79 5.52 -1.27 1.63
N THR A 80 6.03 -2.47 1.88
CA THR A 80 5.29 -3.73 1.70
C THR A 80 4.70 -4.32 2.99
N ALA A 81 4.69 -3.55 4.09
CA ALA A 81 4.16 -4.02 5.37
C ALA A 81 2.65 -4.34 5.35
N GLN A 82 1.87 -3.60 4.56
CA GLN A 82 0.41 -3.75 4.49
C GLN A 82 -0.13 -4.00 3.08
N ALA A 83 0.72 -3.91 2.07
CA ALA A 83 0.35 -4.12 0.68
C ALA A 83 1.50 -4.82 -0.05
N SER A 84 1.20 -5.74 -0.96
CA SER A 84 2.24 -6.45 -1.73
C SER A 84 2.92 -5.60 -2.79
N THR A 85 2.34 -4.45 -3.12
CA THR A 85 2.87 -3.53 -4.13
C THR A 85 2.68 -2.08 -3.71
N PHE A 86 3.52 -1.20 -4.22
CA PHE A 86 3.46 0.25 -4.01
C PHE A 86 3.69 1.01 -5.31
N ALA A 87 3.33 2.29 -5.34
CA ALA A 87 3.53 3.22 -6.45
C ALA A 87 4.57 4.29 -6.08
N ARG A 88 5.11 5.00 -7.09
CA ARG A 88 6.10 6.06 -6.90
C ARG A 88 5.66 7.16 -5.89
N PRO A 89 4.41 7.65 -5.91
CA PRO A 89 3.97 8.65 -4.93
C PRO A 89 4.04 8.16 -3.48
N GLU A 90 3.83 6.86 -3.23
CA GLU A 90 3.94 6.26 -1.89
C GLU A 90 5.39 6.26 -1.41
N VAL A 91 6.35 6.04 -2.32
CA VAL A 91 7.79 6.15 -2.01
C VAL A 91 8.17 7.58 -1.64
N ILE A 92 7.72 8.58 -2.44
CA ILE A 92 7.99 10.00 -2.18
C ILE A 92 7.43 10.41 -0.81
N ALA A 93 6.21 10.01 -0.50
CA ALA A 93 5.59 10.29 0.80
C ALA A 93 6.38 9.67 1.96
N ALA A 94 6.75 8.39 1.83
CA ALA A 94 7.50 7.68 2.87
C ALA A 94 8.93 8.24 3.07
N LEU A 95 9.59 8.70 2.00
CA LEU A 95 10.87 9.41 2.08
C LEU A 95 10.70 10.77 2.78
N GLY A 96 9.67 11.54 2.43
CA GLY A 96 9.38 12.83 3.04
C GLY A 96 9.08 12.74 4.53
N ASP A 97 8.49 11.64 4.99
CA ASP A 97 8.25 11.39 6.42
C ASP A 97 9.54 11.11 7.20
N GLN A 98 10.58 10.58 6.56
CA GLN A 98 11.85 10.19 7.19
C GLN A 98 12.99 11.19 6.98
N LEU A 99 12.94 11.98 5.90
CA LEU A 99 13.98 12.94 5.52
C LEU A 99 13.44 14.38 5.68
N ALA A 100 13.47 14.88 6.92
CA ALA A 100 13.01 16.23 7.20
C ALA A 100 13.94 17.28 6.58
N GLY A 101 13.34 18.26 5.88
CA GLY A 101 14.07 19.40 5.31
C GLY A 101 14.64 19.18 3.91
N VAL A 102 14.45 18.02 3.32
CA VAL A 102 14.80 17.73 1.92
C VAL A 102 13.77 18.38 1.00
N ASP A 103 14.21 19.03 -0.07
CA ASP A 103 13.31 19.64 -1.03
C ASP A 103 12.60 18.60 -1.91
N ARG A 104 11.53 19.05 -2.58
CA ARG A 104 10.70 18.16 -3.40
C ARG A 104 11.47 17.53 -4.56
N GLY A 105 12.33 18.28 -5.22
CA GLY A 105 13.08 17.76 -6.38
C GLY A 105 14.08 16.69 -5.96
N GLU A 106 14.75 16.89 -4.84
CA GLU A 106 15.64 15.91 -4.24
C GLU A 106 14.87 14.66 -3.80
N LEU A 107 13.70 14.80 -3.15
CA LEU A 107 12.85 13.66 -2.78
C LEU A 107 12.38 12.86 -4.00
N GLU A 108 12.05 13.53 -5.11
CA GLU A 108 11.68 12.86 -6.36
C GLU A 108 12.87 12.08 -6.95
N GLY A 109 14.07 12.64 -6.90
CA GLY A 109 15.30 11.97 -7.33
C GLY A 109 15.66 10.77 -6.44
N LEU A 110 15.52 10.91 -5.13
CA LEU A 110 15.72 9.81 -4.18
C LEU A 110 14.68 8.69 -4.38
N ALA A 111 13.43 9.04 -4.70
CA ALA A 111 12.41 8.03 -5.00
C ALA A 111 12.73 7.25 -6.27
N ASP A 112 13.19 7.90 -7.32
CA ASP A 112 13.60 7.23 -8.56
C ASP A 112 14.79 6.29 -8.30
N ARG A 113 15.78 6.75 -7.53
CA ARG A 113 16.93 5.96 -7.11
C ARG A 113 16.49 4.75 -6.24
N PHE A 114 15.59 4.94 -5.29
CA PHE A 114 15.03 3.84 -4.48
C PHE A 114 14.36 2.78 -5.36
N LEU A 115 13.53 3.22 -6.32
CA LEU A 115 12.85 2.33 -7.24
C LEU A 115 13.81 1.53 -8.13
N GLU A 116 14.95 2.12 -8.51
CA GLU A 116 15.98 1.45 -9.31
C GLU A 116 16.82 0.48 -8.48
N GLU A 117 17.23 0.86 -7.27
CA GLU A 117 18.14 0.09 -6.44
C GLU A 117 17.48 -0.97 -5.56
N ARG A 118 16.25 -0.71 -5.08
CA ARG A 118 15.59 -1.48 -4.01
C ARG A 118 14.26 -2.09 -4.39
N ALA A 119 13.74 -1.82 -5.58
CA ALA A 119 12.43 -2.28 -5.98
C ALA A 119 12.46 -3.06 -7.30
N VAL A 120 11.48 -3.93 -7.46
CA VAL A 120 11.24 -4.68 -8.70
C VAL A 120 9.92 -4.22 -9.29
N SER A 121 9.93 -3.81 -10.56
CA SER A 121 8.71 -3.47 -11.28
C SER A 121 7.87 -4.75 -11.47
N VAL A 122 6.64 -4.71 -10.96
CA VAL A 122 5.66 -5.77 -11.19
C VAL A 122 4.72 -5.35 -12.30
N VAL A 123 4.15 -6.32 -13.01
CA VAL A 123 3.24 -6.02 -14.12
C VAL A 123 2.05 -5.24 -13.57
N ALA A 124 1.89 -4.02 -14.03
CA ALA A 124 0.77 -3.16 -13.66
C ALA A 124 -0.55 -3.87 -13.97
N ASP A 125 -1.49 -3.76 -13.03
CA ASP A 125 -2.89 -4.07 -13.35
C ASP A 125 -3.28 -3.20 -14.56
N ARG A 126 -3.63 -3.85 -15.67
CA ARG A 126 -3.99 -3.20 -16.94
C ARG A 126 -5.14 -2.20 -16.79
N THR A 127 -5.88 -2.27 -15.69
CA THR A 127 -7.05 -1.44 -15.40
C THR A 127 -6.69 -0.05 -14.87
N LEU A 128 -5.55 0.12 -14.19
CA LEU A 128 -5.18 1.39 -13.54
C LEU A 128 -4.08 2.19 -14.28
N GLY A 129 -3.37 1.59 -15.23
CA GLY A 129 -2.33 2.28 -16.01
C GLY A 129 -1.11 2.72 -15.21
N GLU A 130 -1.09 2.51 -13.90
CA GLU A 130 0.00 2.91 -13.02
C GLU A 130 1.06 1.80 -12.91
N ARG A 131 2.33 2.20 -13.01
CA ARG A 131 3.43 1.30 -12.68
C ARG A 131 3.41 1.02 -11.19
N ARG A 132 3.56 -0.25 -10.83
CA ARG A 132 3.69 -0.68 -9.44
C ARG A 132 4.97 -1.47 -9.25
N TRP A 133 5.46 -1.41 -8.04
CA TRP A 133 6.70 -2.07 -7.61
C TRP A 133 6.44 -2.92 -6.38
N SER A 134 7.32 -3.87 -6.17
CA SER A 134 7.42 -4.65 -4.94
C SER A 134 8.88 -4.71 -4.50
N THR A 135 9.15 -5.27 -3.33
CA THR A 135 10.52 -5.49 -2.88
C THR A 135 11.01 -6.88 -3.27
N PRO A 136 12.30 -7.06 -3.57
CA PRO A 136 12.88 -8.38 -3.84
C PRO A 136 12.64 -9.37 -2.68
N GLU A 137 12.66 -8.87 -1.45
CA GLU A 137 12.45 -9.67 -0.24
C GLU A 137 11.03 -10.25 -0.20
N LEU A 138 10.00 -9.42 -0.44
CA LEU A 138 8.62 -9.91 -0.48
C LEU A 138 8.40 -10.91 -1.61
N LEU A 139 8.93 -10.65 -2.81
CA LEU A 139 8.83 -11.57 -3.93
C LEU A 139 9.50 -12.93 -3.61
N ALA A 140 10.62 -12.92 -2.90
CA ALA A 140 11.27 -14.16 -2.44
C ALA A 140 10.41 -14.91 -1.40
N VAL A 141 9.67 -14.19 -0.54
CA VAL A 141 8.72 -14.81 0.40
C VAL A 141 7.56 -15.46 -0.37
N GLU A 142 6.98 -14.74 -1.33
CA GLU A 142 5.89 -15.26 -2.16
C GLU A 142 6.31 -16.50 -2.97
N GLN A 143 7.50 -16.46 -3.57
CA GLN A 143 8.06 -17.61 -4.29
C GLN A 143 8.22 -18.83 -3.37
N ARG A 144 8.76 -18.64 -2.15
CA ARG A 144 8.87 -19.73 -1.17
C ARG A 144 7.52 -20.27 -0.73
N LEU A 145 6.53 -19.38 -0.57
CA LEU A 145 5.15 -19.78 -0.23
C LEU A 145 4.57 -20.70 -1.31
N VAL A 146 4.66 -20.29 -2.56
CA VAL A 146 4.18 -21.08 -3.71
C VAL A 146 4.94 -22.41 -3.83
N ALA A 147 6.27 -22.38 -3.72
CA ALA A 147 7.09 -23.60 -3.77
C ALA A 147 6.68 -24.60 -2.69
N ARG A 148 6.52 -24.14 -1.45
CA ARG A 148 6.06 -25.00 -0.34
C ARG A 148 4.66 -25.55 -0.54
N ALA A 149 3.75 -24.76 -1.10
CA ALA A 149 2.40 -25.24 -1.42
C ALA A 149 2.43 -26.34 -2.50
N LEU A 150 3.31 -26.19 -3.50
CA LEU A 150 3.49 -27.19 -4.55
C LEU A 150 4.17 -28.48 -4.04
N GLU A 151 5.15 -28.37 -3.15
CA GLU A 151 5.80 -29.52 -2.50
C GLU A 151 4.82 -30.37 -1.68
N ARG A 152 3.79 -29.74 -1.13
CA ARG A 152 2.76 -30.40 -0.32
C ARG A 152 1.61 -30.97 -1.14
N ARG A 153 1.73 -30.99 -2.46
CA ARG A 153 0.73 -31.62 -3.35
C ARG A 153 0.77 -33.15 -3.19
N GLY A 154 -0.37 -33.75 -2.93
CA GLY A 154 -0.47 -35.19 -2.72
C GLY A 154 0.14 -35.70 -1.41
N GLU A 155 0.33 -34.85 -0.41
CA GLU A 155 0.96 -35.16 0.89
C GLU A 155 0.16 -36.17 1.74
N GLN A 156 -1.09 -36.43 1.38
CA GLN A 156 -2.00 -37.37 2.06
C GLN A 156 -2.31 -36.96 3.51
N THR A 157 -2.20 -35.67 3.84
CA THR A 157 -2.43 -35.17 5.19
C THR A 157 -3.89 -34.73 5.36
N GLY A 158 -4.56 -35.27 6.36
CA GLY A 158 -5.92 -34.84 6.72
C GLY A 158 -7.03 -35.31 5.77
N VAL A 159 -6.80 -36.35 4.95
CA VAL A 159 -7.80 -36.90 4.06
C VAL A 159 -8.89 -37.63 4.86
N CYS A 160 -10.14 -37.17 4.69
CA CYS A 160 -11.30 -37.81 5.28
C CYS A 160 -11.85 -38.91 4.39
N SER A 161 -12.57 -39.90 4.97
CA SER A 161 -13.31 -40.84 4.15
C SER A 161 -14.55 -40.18 3.51
N PRO A 162 -14.95 -40.57 2.30
CA PRO A 162 -16.17 -40.04 1.65
C PRO A 162 -17.44 -40.26 2.49
N GLU A 163 -17.48 -41.34 3.28
CA GLU A 163 -18.57 -41.68 4.19
C GLU A 163 -18.66 -40.66 5.33
N ALA A 164 -17.53 -40.34 5.96
CA ALA A 164 -17.47 -39.36 7.05
C ALA A 164 -17.91 -37.96 6.56
N VAL A 165 -17.45 -37.53 5.40
CA VAL A 165 -17.83 -36.25 4.80
C VAL A 165 -19.33 -36.19 4.48
N ARG A 166 -19.90 -37.26 3.93
CA ARG A 166 -21.34 -37.35 3.68
C ARG A 166 -22.16 -37.31 4.96
N ALA A 167 -21.73 -38.04 6.00
CA ALA A 167 -22.41 -38.04 7.29
C ALA A 167 -22.40 -36.63 7.91
N ALA A 168 -21.24 -35.98 7.95
CA ALA A 168 -21.12 -34.60 8.47
C ALA A 168 -22.00 -33.60 7.71
N LEU A 169 -22.04 -33.65 6.38
CA LEU A 169 -22.90 -32.76 5.58
C LEU A 169 -24.40 -33.03 5.79
N ALA A 170 -24.79 -34.31 6.09
CA ALA A 170 -26.18 -34.65 6.38
C ALA A 170 -26.66 -34.07 7.72
N GLU A 171 -25.75 -33.85 8.68
CA GLU A 171 -26.04 -33.23 9.98
C GLU A 171 -26.25 -31.70 9.84
N HIS A 172 -25.84 -31.12 8.72
CA HIS A 172 -25.91 -29.68 8.45
C HIS A 172 -26.75 -29.35 7.18
N PRO A 173 -28.08 -29.58 7.18
CA PRO A 173 -28.92 -29.46 5.99
C PRO A 173 -29.06 -28.02 5.48
N THR A 174 -28.60 -27.01 6.23
CA THR A 174 -28.61 -25.59 5.84
C THR A 174 -27.39 -25.19 5.03
N VAL A 175 -26.40 -26.05 4.85
CA VAL A 175 -25.21 -25.80 4.04
C VAL A 175 -25.61 -25.79 2.56
N GLY A 176 -25.32 -24.69 1.86
CA GLY A 176 -25.60 -24.55 0.42
C GLY A 176 -24.73 -25.50 -0.42
N GLU A 177 -25.17 -25.77 -1.65
CA GLU A 177 -24.47 -26.70 -2.56
C GLU A 177 -23.01 -26.30 -2.81
N ASP A 178 -22.74 -25.01 -3.03
CA ASP A 178 -21.37 -24.48 -3.23
C ASP A 178 -20.49 -24.70 -2.00
N GLN A 179 -21.03 -24.49 -0.79
CA GLN A 179 -20.33 -24.72 0.48
C GLN A 179 -20.06 -26.21 0.68
N ALA A 180 -21.05 -27.05 0.40
CA ALA A 180 -20.89 -28.50 0.49
C ALA A 180 -19.86 -29.01 -0.54
N GLY A 181 -19.82 -28.41 -1.74
CA GLY A 181 -18.80 -28.68 -2.75
C GLY A 181 -17.40 -28.32 -2.24
N MET A 182 -17.25 -27.14 -1.63
CA MET A 182 -16.00 -26.69 -1.03
C MET A 182 -15.54 -27.63 0.10
N VAL A 183 -16.45 -28.03 1.00
CA VAL A 183 -16.13 -28.98 2.08
C VAL A 183 -15.60 -30.29 1.51
N ARG A 184 -16.29 -30.86 0.51
CA ARG A 184 -15.85 -32.09 -0.15
C ARG A 184 -14.46 -31.92 -0.79
N ASP A 185 -14.25 -30.85 -1.52
CA ASP A 185 -12.98 -30.57 -2.21
C ASP A 185 -11.81 -30.43 -1.23
N LEU A 186 -12.01 -29.76 -0.11
CA LEU A 186 -10.99 -29.57 0.92
C LEU A 186 -10.68 -30.87 1.70
N THR A 187 -11.71 -31.62 2.08
CA THR A 187 -11.57 -32.76 2.99
C THR A 187 -11.21 -34.06 2.31
N LEU A 188 -11.54 -34.21 1.01
CA LEU A 188 -11.20 -35.38 0.20
C LEU A 188 -9.89 -35.19 -0.58
N SER A 189 -9.32 -33.98 -0.56
CA SER A 189 -8.05 -33.73 -1.23
C SER A 189 -6.89 -34.38 -0.51
N SER A 190 -5.94 -34.92 -1.28
CA SER A 190 -4.66 -35.40 -0.75
C SER A 190 -3.61 -34.29 -0.62
N ASP A 191 -3.92 -33.06 -1.01
CA ASP A 191 -2.99 -31.94 -0.96
C ASP A 191 -2.90 -31.35 0.44
N GLY A 192 -1.71 -31.06 0.94
CA GLY A 192 -1.50 -30.44 2.25
C GLY A 192 -1.83 -28.92 2.26
N VAL A 193 -2.04 -28.30 1.10
CA VAL A 193 -2.46 -26.91 0.94
C VAL A 193 -3.49 -26.81 -0.19
N ARG A 194 -4.61 -26.16 0.11
CA ARG A 194 -5.65 -25.82 -0.87
C ARG A 194 -6.00 -24.34 -0.77
N VAL A 195 -6.25 -23.71 -1.89
CA VAL A 195 -6.66 -22.30 -1.96
C VAL A 195 -8.14 -22.23 -2.32
N VAL A 196 -8.90 -21.52 -1.50
CA VAL A 196 -10.31 -21.24 -1.77
C VAL A 196 -10.46 -19.76 -2.13
N VAL A 197 -11.06 -19.52 -3.28
CA VAL A 197 -11.36 -18.16 -3.75
C VAL A 197 -12.86 -17.93 -3.62
N GLY A 198 -13.24 -16.98 -2.75
CA GLY A 198 -14.63 -16.51 -2.64
C GLY A 198 -14.98 -15.57 -3.81
N LYS A 199 -16.23 -15.61 -4.24
CA LYS A 199 -16.80 -14.66 -5.22
C LYS A 199 -17.55 -13.55 -4.52
#